data_cb95a6ccd8b43d9eb1035d666519a85e
#
_entry.id   cb95a6ccd8b43d9eb1035d666519a85e
#
_cell.length_a   1.000
_cell.length_b   1.000
_cell.length_c   1.000
_cell.angle_alpha   90.00
_cell.angle_beta   90.00
_cell.angle_gamma   90.00
#
_symmetry.space_group_name_H-M   'P 1'
#
loop_
_entity.id
_entity.type
_entity.pdbx_description
1 polymer ?
#
loop_
_entity_poly.entity_id
_entity_poly.type
_entity_poly.pdbx_seq_one_letter_code
_entity_poly.pdbx_strand_id
1 'polypeptide(L)'
;MNGCTSFSAIPESFSIYDIGPQGNSPVPVSVPLVGIDVVAPSWLSSSAMQYRLVPQHPLERRAYTNSRWAGMPSEMVRIVVGRVIEAQPATNGSGCRLRVDVDEFIQRFDTVDTSVGLIELRASLLAPRTDAVLATKAFAVEVPTPTADAAGGVIAMRAGVNQLAIDAGRWLAALEPATSGADSFRTRCSR
;
A
#
# COMPACT_ATOMS: atom_id res chain seq x y z
N MET A 1 1.54 43.28 42.18
CA MET A 1 1.92 41.85 42.08
C MET A 1 1.09 41.26 40.92
N ASN A 2 1.68 41.13 39.74
CA ASN A 2 1.00 40.56 38.55
C ASN A 2 1.41 39.08 38.43
N GLY A 3 0.47 38.17 38.76
CA GLY A 3 0.66 36.75 38.58
C GLY A 3 0.49 36.35 37.10
N CYS A 4 1.55 35.94 36.42
CA CYS A 4 1.47 35.27 35.13
C CYS A 4 0.95 33.83 35.36
N THR A 5 -0.31 33.59 35.00
CA THR A 5 -0.84 32.24 34.88
C THR A 5 -0.33 31.62 33.59
N SER A 6 0.69 30.76 33.70
CA SER A 6 1.14 29.91 32.60
C SER A 6 0.07 28.85 32.35
N PHE A 7 -0.67 28.95 31.26
CA PHE A 7 -1.47 27.84 30.74
C PHE A 7 -0.53 26.82 30.14
N SER A 8 -0.23 25.77 30.88
CA SER A 8 0.39 24.56 30.32
C SER A 8 -0.64 23.89 29.41
N ALA A 9 -0.50 24.06 28.10
CA ALA A 9 -1.24 23.26 27.15
C ALA A 9 -0.82 21.77 27.37
N ILE A 10 -1.77 20.92 27.72
CA ILE A 10 -1.55 19.48 27.78
C ILE A 10 -1.17 19.06 26.34
N PRO A 11 -0.03 18.38 26.14
CA PRO A 11 0.33 17.90 24.80
C PRO A 11 -0.80 17.02 24.25
N GLU A 12 -1.27 17.32 23.05
CA GLU A 12 -2.24 16.46 22.37
C GLU A 12 -1.64 15.06 22.20
N SER A 13 -2.25 14.06 22.83
CA SER A 13 -1.83 12.68 22.67
C SER A 13 -2.37 12.15 21.34
N PHE A 14 -1.46 11.73 20.45
CA PHE A 14 -1.80 11.09 19.20
C PHE A 14 -1.87 9.57 19.38
N SER A 15 -2.87 8.94 18.79
CA SER A 15 -2.87 7.50 18.55
C SER A 15 -2.05 7.22 17.30
N ILE A 16 -0.98 6.43 17.44
CA ILE A 16 -0.13 6.03 16.33
C ILE A 16 -0.45 4.60 15.96
N TYR A 17 -0.80 4.39 14.69
CA TYR A 17 -1.19 3.09 14.14
C TYR A 17 -0.23 2.61 13.08
N ASP A 18 -0.02 1.32 13.03
CA ASP A 18 0.56 0.61 11.89
C ASP A 18 -0.42 -0.46 11.38
N ILE A 19 -0.11 -1.10 10.27
CA ILE A 19 -0.92 -2.19 9.75
C ILE A 19 -0.51 -3.55 10.30
N GLY A 20 0.43 -3.57 11.22
CA GLY A 20 0.88 -4.74 11.99
C GLY A 20 1.43 -5.89 11.18
N PRO A 21 1.89 -6.95 11.84
CA PRO A 21 2.31 -8.17 11.16
C PRO A 21 1.10 -8.85 10.51
N GLN A 22 1.29 -9.32 9.27
CA GLN A 22 0.29 -10.09 8.54
C GLN A 22 0.68 -11.58 8.66
N GLY A 23 -0.25 -12.42 9.09
CA GLY A 23 -0.04 -13.87 9.26
C GLY A 23 -0.24 -14.66 7.96
N ASN A 24 0.17 -14.13 6.79
CA ASN A 24 -0.10 -14.76 5.51
C ASN A 24 0.98 -15.74 5.10
N SER A 25 0.56 -16.79 4.38
CA SER A 25 1.50 -17.60 3.61
C SER A 25 2.01 -16.80 2.42
N PRO A 26 3.31 -16.82 2.15
CA PRO A 26 3.87 -16.20 0.97
C PRO A 26 3.28 -16.76 -0.33
N VAL A 27 3.21 -15.92 -1.36
CA VAL A 27 2.83 -16.31 -2.71
C VAL A 27 4.11 -16.53 -3.52
N PRO A 28 4.42 -17.77 -3.92
CA PRO A 28 5.61 -18.07 -4.70
C PRO A 28 5.49 -17.47 -6.12
N VAL A 29 6.53 -16.76 -6.56
CA VAL A 29 6.61 -16.11 -7.87
C VAL A 29 7.87 -16.58 -8.60
N SER A 30 7.70 -17.14 -9.79
CA SER A 30 8.82 -17.70 -10.59
C SER A 30 9.66 -16.62 -11.27
N VAL A 31 9.14 -15.41 -11.39
CA VAL A 31 9.87 -14.27 -12.00
C VAL A 31 10.94 -13.78 -11.02
N PRO A 32 12.24 -13.74 -11.43
CA PRO A 32 13.28 -13.23 -10.56
C PRO A 32 13.15 -11.73 -10.37
N LEU A 33 13.10 -11.29 -9.10
CA LEU A 33 13.03 -9.88 -8.73
C LEU A 33 14.30 -9.45 -8.00
N VAL A 34 14.84 -8.27 -8.37
CA VAL A 34 15.94 -7.61 -7.64
C VAL A 34 15.44 -6.64 -6.58
N GLY A 35 14.17 -6.21 -6.66
CA GLY A 35 13.60 -5.28 -5.69
C GLY A 35 12.13 -5.00 -5.93
N ILE A 36 11.53 -4.41 -4.88
CA ILE A 36 10.15 -3.94 -4.89
C ILE A 36 10.19 -2.47 -4.47
N ASP A 37 9.81 -1.60 -5.39
CA ASP A 37 9.72 -0.15 -5.17
C ASP A 37 8.24 0.23 -5.02
N VAL A 38 7.90 0.89 -3.92
CA VAL A 38 6.55 1.41 -3.71
C VAL A 38 6.61 2.93 -3.62
N VAL A 39 5.88 3.58 -4.48
CA VAL A 39 5.82 5.04 -4.56
C VAL A 39 4.39 5.52 -4.37
N ALA A 40 4.23 6.72 -3.86
CA ALA A 40 2.94 7.36 -3.65
C ALA A 40 3.04 8.84 -4.04
N PRO A 41 1.94 9.48 -4.44
CA PRO A 41 1.92 10.90 -4.73
C PRO A 41 2.18 11.72 -3.46
N SER A 42 2.56 12.98 -3.63
CA SER A 42 2.97 13.86 -2.53
C SER A 42 1.92 14.00 -1.41
N TRP A 43 0.62 13.96 -1.75
CA TRP A 43 -0.45 14.03 -0.75
C TRP A 43 -0.60 12.76 0.12
N LEU A 44 0.02 11.66 -0.26
CA LEU A 44 0.15 10.43 0.54
C LEU A 44 1.56 10.26 1.13
N SER A 45 2.46 11.22 0.93
CA SER A 45 3.84 11.19 1.42
C SER A 45 3.96 11.77 2.83
N SER A 46 3.03 11.41 3.72
CA SER A 46 3.04 11.79 5.14
C SER A 46 2.40 10.70 6.00
N SER A 47 2.58 10.79 7.30
CA SER A 47 1.93 9.90 8.28
C SER A 47 0.49 10.29 8.60
N ALA A 48 -0.09 11.28 7.92
CA ALA A 48 -1.48 11.68 8.16
C ALA A 48 -2.46 10.56 7.79
N MET A 49 -3.33 10.18 8.72
CA MET A 49 -4.47 9.32 8.43
C MET A 49 -5.54 10.16 7.75
N GLN A 50 -5.82 9.87 6.48
CA GLN A 50 -6.73 10.66 5.68
C GLN A 50 -8.09 9.98 5.54
N TYR A 51 -9.13 10.82 5.46
CA TYR A 51 -10.49 10.39 5.19
C TYR A 51 -11.23 11.35 4.25
N ARG A 52 -12.35 10.89 3.68
CA ARG A 52 -13.21 11.66 2.77
C ARG A 52 -14.68 11.46 3.16
N LEU A 53 -15.43 12.56 3.21
CA LEU A 53 -16.88 12.57 3.49
C LEU A 53 -17.62 12.72 2.16
N VAL A 54 -17.90 11.62 1.47
CA VAL A 54 -18.46 11.65 0.10
C VAL A 54 -19.81 12.39 0.01
N PRO A 55 -20.78 12.22 0.94
CA PRO A 55 -22.05 12.87 0.83
C PRO A 55 -21.99 14.41 0.86
N GLN A 56 -21.00 14.99 1.59
CA GLN A 56 -20.89 16.44 1.76
C GLN A 56 -19.78 17.04 0.89
N HIS A 57 -18.62 16.37 0.83
CA HIS A 57 -17.41 16.89 0.22
C HIS A 57 -16.64 15.79 -0.53
N PRO A 58 -17.13 15.29 -1.69
CA PRO A 58 -16.60 14.12 -2.37
C PRO A 58 -15.16 14.26 -2.86
N LEU A 59 -14.66 15.49 -3.01
CA LEU A 59 -13.30 15.76 -3.49
C LEU A 59 -12.36 16.26 -2.38
N GLU A 60 -12.88 16.52 -1.17
CA GLU A 60 -12.07 17.02 -0.07
C GLU A 60 -11.38 15.88 0.67
N ARG A 61 -10.08 15.99 0.85
CA ARG A 61 -9.30 15.14 1.77
C ARG A 61 -9.17 15.83 3.10
N ARG A 62 -9.47 15.11 4.17
CA ARG A 62 -9.28 15.55 5.55
C ARG A 62 -8.31 14.62 6.25
N ALA A 63 -7.65 15.12 7.28
CA ALA A 63 -6.81 14.32 8.16
C ALA A 63 -7.45 14.20 9.54
N TYR A 64 -7.30 13.04 10.16
CA TYR A 64 -7.63 12.88 11.57
C TYR A 64 -6.72 13.74 12.43
N THR A 65 -7.29 14.47 13.40
CA THR A 65 -6.51 15.34 14.30
C THR A 65 -5.68 14.54 15.29
N ASN A 66 -6.23 13.46 15.84
CA ASN A 66 -5.66 12.70 16.95
C ASN A 66 -5.18 11.30 16.54
N SER A 67 -5.04 11.01 15.24
CA SER A 67 -4.62 9.71 14.75
C SER A 67 -3.67 9.85 13.58
N ARG A 68 -2.59 9.05 13.60
CA ARG A 68 -1.55 9.08 12.56
C ARG A 68 -1.08 7.66 12.26
N TRP A 69 -0.56 7.47 11.08
CA TRP A 69 0.22 6.28 10.73
C TRP A 69 1.60 6.35 11.37
N ALA A 70 2.19 5.19 11.69
CA ALA A 70 3.56 5.08 12.18
C ALA A 70 4.61 5.43 11.10
N GLY A 71 4.24 5.31 9.85
CA GLY A 71 5.06 5.64 8.67
C GLY A 71 4.20 6.13 7.51
N MET A 72 4.81 6.36 6.37
CA MET A 72 4.09 6.69 5.13
C MET A 72 3.33 5.46 4.60
N PRO A 73 2.15 5.63 3.98
CA PRO A 73 1.42 4.52 3.35
C PRO A 73 2.27 3.66 2.42
N SER A 74 3.13 4.27 1.60
CA SER A 74 4.05 3.56 0.69
C SER A 74 5.01 2.62 1.42
N GLU A 75 5.53 3.02 2.59
CA GLU A 75 6.42 2.18 3.39
C GLU A 75 5.68 0.97 3.97
N MET A 76 4.47 1.19 4.49
CA MET A 76 3.63 0.12 5.04
C MET A 76 3.25 -0.88 3.95
N VAL A 77 2.80 -0.39 2.79
CA VAL A 77 2.49 -1.25 1.62
C VAL A 77 3.72 -2.04 1.19
N ARG A 78 4.90 -1.40 1.09
CA ARG A 78 6.16 -2.05 0.71
C ARG A 78 6.52 -3.21 1.64
N ILE A 79 6.36 -3.01 2.95
CA ILE A 79 6.66 -4.05 3.95
C ILE A 79 5.74 -5.26 3.75
N VAL A 80 4.44 -5.06 3.52
CA VAL A 80 3.49 -6.16 3.34
C VAL A 80 3.71 -6.86 2.00
N VAL A 81 3.83 -6.11 0.91
CA VAL A 81 4.09 -6.66 -0.43
C VAL A 81 5.39 -7.48 -0.44
N GLY A 82 6.47 -6.95 0.20
CA GLY A 82 7.75 -7.65 0.30
C GLY A 82 7.71 -8.93 1.15
N ARG A 83 6.77 -9.06 2.08
CA ARG A 83 6.57 -10.30 2.87
C ARG A 83 5.69 -11.33 2.17
N VAL A 84 4.73 -10.87 1.38
CA VAL A 84 3.77 -11.73 0.69
C VAL A 84 4.34 -12.29 -0.62
N ILE A 85 5.11 -11.49 -1.36
CA ILE A 85 5.69 -11.93 -2.63
C ILE A 85 7.00 -12.67 -2.36
N GLU A 86 6.97 -14.00 -2.51
CA GLU A 86 8.16 -14.85 -2.44
C GLU A 86 8.72 -15.06 -3.86
N ALA A 87 9.50 -14.08 -4.32
CA ALA A 87 10.11 -14.10 -5.64
C ALA A 87 11.34 -15.01 -5.68
N GLN A 88 11.62 -15.60 -6.85
CA GLN A 88 12.89 -16.28 -7.11
C GLN A 88 14.04 -15.27 -6.94
N PRO A 89 15.16 -15.69 -6.32
CA PRO A 89 16.33 -14.82 -6.22
C PRO A 89 16.89 -14.52 -7.60
N ALA A 90 17.26 -13.27 -7.80
CA ALA A 90 17.96 -12.84 -9.01
C ALA A 90 19.35 -13.51 -9.09
N THR A 91 19.66 -14.13 -10.23
CA THR A 91 20.97 -14.73 -10.48
C THR A 91 21.89 -13.68 -11.14
N ASN A 92 23.15 -13.63 -10.71
CA ASN A 92 24.17 -12.70 -11.23
C ASN A 92 23.76 -11.22 -11.16
N GLY A 93 22.92 -10.84 -10.20
CA GLY A 93 22.43 -9.47 -10.04
C GLY A 93 21.46 -9.02 -11.13
N SER A 94 21.01 -9.91 -12.01
CA SER A 94 20.01 -9.62 -13.04
C SER A 94 18.63 -10.10 -12.58
N GLY A 95 17.67 -9.20 -12.58
CA GLY A 95 16.29 -9.48 -12.22
C GLY A 95 15.39 -8.30 -12.60
N CYS A 96 14.12 -8.56 -12.73
CA CYS A 96 13.15 -7.49 -12.91
C CYS A 96 12.93 -6.72 -11.60
N ARG A 97 12.35 -5.55 -11.72
CA ARG A 97 11.91 -4.74 -10.58
C ARG A 97 10.39 -4.66 -10.57
N LEU A 98 9.79 -4.88 -9.41
CA LEU A 98 8.38 -4.63 -9.23
C LEU A 98 8.19 -3.20 -8.72
N ARG A 99 7.57 -2.36 -9.52
CA ARG A 99 7.14 -1.02 -9.12
C ARG A 99 5.65 -1.06 -8.77
N VAL A 100 5.30 -0.51 -7.62
CA VAL A 100 3.92 -0.34 -7.16
C VAL A 100 3.66 1.14 -6.95
N ASP A 101 2.79 1.71 -7.74
CA ASP A 101 2.30 3.07 -7.58
C ASP A 101 1.01 3.01 -6.74
N VAL A 102 1.00 3.65 -5.56
CA VAL A 102 -0.19 3.76 -4.70
C VAL A 102 -0.95 5.00 -5.14
N ASP A 103 -2.09 4.81 -5.78
CA ASP A 103 -2.90 5.90 -6.34
C ASP A 103 -3.89 6.46 -5.29
N GLU A 104 -4.44 5.57 -4.41
CA GLU A 104 -5.32 5.97 -3.32
C GLU A 104 -5.06 5.15 -2.05
N PHE A 105 -5.16 5.79 -0.88
CA PHE A 105 -5.06 5.18 0.44
C PHE A 105 -5.85 6.03 1.44
N ILE A 106 -7.16 5.81 1.56
CA ILE A 106 -8.06 6.69 2.28
C ILE A 106 -9.22 5.95 2.93
N GLN A 107 -9.69 6.41 4.07
CA GLN A 107 -10.98 5.98 4.61
C GLN A 107 -12.09 6.83 3.97
N ARG A 108 -12.99 6.19 3.24
CA ARG A 108 -14.12 6.85 2.59
C ARG A 108 -15.38 6.63 3.41
N PHE A 109 -16.03 7.72 3.80
CA PHE A 109 -17.30 7.70 4.50
C PHE A 109 -18.44 7.87 3.47
N ASP A 110 -19.31 6.88 3.37
CA ASP A 110 -20.49 6.91 2.54
C ASP A 110 -21.69 7.51 3.32
N THR A 111 -21.67 7.39 4.65
CA THR A 111 -22.58 8.08 5.60
C THR A 111 -21.79 8.49 6.85
N VAL A 112 -22.45 9.05 7.85
CA VAL A 112 -21.81 9.36 9.14
C VAL A 112 -21.42 8.11 9.94
N ASP A 113 -22.11 6.99 9.70
CA ASP A 113 -21.96 5.75 10.45
C ASP A 113 -21.33 4.61 9.64
N THR A 114 -21.11 4.82 8.35
CA THR A 114 -20.56 3.78 7.45
C THR A 114 -19.39 4.31 6.64
N SER A 115 -18.32 3.52 6.63
CA SER A 115 -17.14 3.83 5.85
C SER A 115 -16.44 2.58 5.34
N VAL A 116 -15.56 2.76 4.37
CA VAL A 116 -14.68 1.73 3.82
C VAL A 116 -13.23 2.21 3.81
N GLY A 117 -12.29 1.31 3.98
CA GLY A 117 -10.91 1.52 3.59
C GLY A 117 -10.79 1.33 2.10
N LEU A 118 -10.49 2.40 1.36
CA LEU A 118 -10.27 2.40 -0.09
C LEU A 118 -8.78 2.44 -0.37
N ILE A 119 -8.31 1.45 -1.12
CA ILE A 119 -6.91 1.40 -1.58
C ILE A 119 -6.91 1.10 -3.07
N GLU A 120 -6.21 1.93 -3.83
CA GLU A 120 -5.96 1.72 -5.25
C GLU A 120 -4.47 1.73 -5.51
N LEU A 121 -3.99 0.77 -6.30
CA LEU A 121 -2.59 0.70 -6.69
C LEU A 121 -2.44 0.12 -8.09
N ARG A 122 -1.31 0.40 -8.70
CA ARG A 122 -0.91 -0.14 -9.99
C ARG A 122 0.47 -0.79 -9.85
N ALA A 123 0.55 -2.07 -10.17
CA ALA A 123 1.80 -2.80 -10.19
C ALA A 123 2.35 -2.90 -11.62
N SER A 124 3.64 -2.63 -11.78
CA SER A 124 4.36 -2.70 -13.05
C SER A 124 5.62 -3.54 -12.88
N LEU A 125 5.77 -4.57 -13.71
CA LEU A 125 7.00 -5.34 -13.82
C LEU A 125 7.92 -4.65 -14.81
N LEU A 126 9.10 -4.25 -14.36
CA LEU A 126 10.09 -3.49 -15.13
C LEU A 126 11.26 -4.38 -15.54
N ALA A 127 11.69 -4.25 -16.78
CA ALA A 127 12.85 -4.97 -17.33
C ALA A 127 14.14 -4.56 -16.62
N PRO A 128 15.13 -5.47 -16.48
CA PRO A 128 16.44 -5.14 -15.99
C PRO A 128 17.09 -4.02 -16.83
N ARG A 129 17.84 -3.12 -16.19
CA ARG A 129 18.67 -2.05 -16.81
C ARG A 129 17.92 -0.97 -17.59
N THR A 130 16.82 -1.28 -18.25
CA THR A 130 16.10 -0.33 -19.14
C THR A 130 14.88 0.28 -18.47
N ASP A 131 14.38 -0.35 -17.40
CA ASP A 131 13.11 -0.01 -16.76
C ASP A 131 11.89 -0.02 -17.70
N ALA A 132 12.01 -0.67 -18.86
CA ALA A 132 10.90 -0.83 -19.79
C ALA A 132 9.78 -1.65 -19.12
N VAL A 133 8.55 -1.19 -19.23
CA VAL A 133 7.39 -1.90 -18.67
C VAL A 133 7.15 -3.19 -19.43
N LEU A 134 7.23 -4.32 -18.76
CA LEU A 134 6.98 -5.65 -19.32
C LEU A 134 5.52 -6.08 -19.14
N ALA A 135 4.94 -5.75 -18.03
CA ALA A 135 3.54 -5.99 -17.70
C ALA A 135 3.06 -4.98 -16.66
N THR A 136 1.78 -4.65 -16.68
CA THR A 136 1.17 -3.77 -15.69
C THR A 136 -0.25 -4.24 -15.36
N LYS A 137 -0.68 -4.00 -14.11
CA LYS A 137 -2.04 -4.28 -13.67
C LYS A 137 -2.45 -3.30 -12.57
N ALA A 138 -3.67 -2.78 -12.69
CA ALA A 138 -4.30 -1.99 -11.65
C ALA A 138 -5.09 -2.90 -10.70
N PHE A 139 -5.10 -2.52 -9.44
CA PHE A 139 -5.82 -3.20 -8.36
C PHE A 139 -6.55 -2.16 -7.53
N ALA A 140 -7.74 -2.49 -7.09
CA ALA A 140 -8.52 -1.68 -6.17
C ALA A 140 -9.22 -2.60 -5.17
N VAL A 141 -9.35 -2.14 -3.94
CA VAL A 141 -10.11 -2.82 -2.89
C VAL A 141 -10.83 -1.81 -2.02
N GLU A 142 -12.07 -2.16 -1.67
CA GLU A 142 -12.86 -1.47 -0.67
C GLU A 142 -13.19 -2.46 0.45
N VAL A 143 -12.74 -2.16 1.65
CA VAL A 143 -12.99 -3.01 2.82
C VAL A 143 -13.87 -2.25 3.80
N PRO A 144 -15.07 -2.75 4.14
CA PRO A 144 -15.91 -2.13 5.14
C PRO A 144 -15.20 -2.00 6.49
N THR A 145 -15.33 -0.85 7.13
CA THR A 145 -14.77 -0.65 8.47
C THR A 145 -15.71 -1.21 9.54
N PRO A 146 -15.19 -1.85 10.60
CA PRO A 146 -16.03 -2.31 11.70
C PRO A 146 -16.63 -1.16 12.53
N THR A 147 -15.95 -0.02 12.54
CA THR A 147 -16.41 1.23 13.17
C THR A 147 -16.08 2.42 12.27
N ALA A 148 -16.94 3.46 12.28
CA ALA A 148 -16.80 4.66 11.47
C ALA A 148 -15.83 5.68 12.14
N ASP A 149 -14.62 5.23 12.45
CA ASP A 149 -13.56 6.01 13.11
C ASP A 149 -12.16 5.60 12.60
N ALA A 150 -11.13 6.25 13.13
CA ALA A 150 -9.75 5.97 12.75
C ALA A 150 -9.34 4.51 13.02
N ALA A 151 -9.74 3.94 14.16
CA ALA A 151 -9.40 2.56 14.53
C ALA A 151 -10.05 1.55 13.58
N GLY A 152 -11.33 1.74 13.23
CA GLY A 152 -12.01 0.94 12.21
C GLY A 152 -11.34 1.08 10.84
N GLY A 153 -10.91 2.29 10.49
CA GLY A 153 -10.13 2.56 9.28
C GLY A 153 -8.82 1.76 9.22
N VAL A 154 -8.10 1.68 10.33
CA VAL A 154 -6.86 0.88 10.43
C VAL A 154 -7.11 -0.60 10.14
N ILE A 155 -8.18 -1.16 10.73
CA ILE A 155 -8.53 -2.58 10.53
C ILE A 155 -8.83 -2.86 9.05
N ALA A 156 -9.62 -1.98 8.42
CA ALA A 156 -9.96 -2.10 7.00
C ALA A 156 -8.73 -1.94 6.09
N MET A 157 -7.87 -0.94 6.35
CA MET A 157 -6.64 -0.72 5.59
C MET A 157 -5.68 -1.90 5.71
N ARG A 158 -5.54 -2.47 6.92
CA ARG A 158 -4.73 -3.67 7.13
C ARG A 158 -5.22 -4.84 6.26
N ALA A 159 -6.52 -5.10 6.27
CA ALA A 159 -7.11 -6.16 5.46
C ALA A 159 -6.95 -5.89 3.95
N GLY A 160 -7.17 -4.64 3.52
CA GLY A 160 -7.06 -4.23 2.13
C GLY A 160 -5.64 -4.34 1.58
N VAL A 161 -4.64 -3.84 2.30
CA VAL A 161 -3.22 -3.96 1.89
C VAL A 161 -2.83 -5.43 1.75
N ASN A 162 -3.30 -6.25 2.68
CA ASN A 162 -3.05 -7.68 2.65
C ASN A 162 -3.65 -8.36 1.42
N GLN A 163 -4.91 -8.10 1.13
CA GLN A 163 -5.61 -8.62 -0.04
C GLN A 163 -4.89 -8.21 -1.32
N LEU A 164 -4.55 -6.92 -1.46
CA LEU A 164 -3.86 -6.41 -2.64
C LEU A 164 -2.46 -7.00 -2.83
N ALA A 165 -1.72 -7.24 -1.75
CA ALA A 165 -0.41 -7.89 -1.82
C ALA A 165 -0.52 -9.34 -2.33
N ILE A 166 -1.52 -10.08 -1.86
CA ILE A 166 -1.81 -11.44 -2.34
C ILE A 166 -2.21 -11.41 -3.82
N ASP A 167 -3.08 -10.49 -4.22
CA ASP A 167 -3.56 -10.39 -5.59
C ASP A 167 -2.44 -9.97 -6.56
N ALA A 168 -1.54 -9.08 -6.13
CA ALA A 168 -0.34 -8.73 -6.89
C ALA A 168 0.61 -9.92 -7.03
N GLY A 169 0.83 -10.70 -5.96
CA GLY A 169 1.62 -11.94 -6.01
C GLY A 169 1.04 -12.97 -6.97
N ARG A 170 -0.27 -13.21 -6.90
CA ARG A 170 -0.98 -14.12 -7.81
C ARG A 170 -0.91 -13.66 -9.26
N TRP A 171 -1.05 -12.36 -9.51
CA TRP A 171 -0.89 -11.79 -10.84
C TRP A 171 0.51 -12.07 -11.38
N LEU A 172 1.57 -11.79 -10.60
CA LEU A 172 2.95 -12.07 -11.01
C LEU A 172 3.18 -13.57 -11.26
N ALA A 173 2.64 -14.44 -10.41
CA ALA A 173 2.74 -15.89 -10.59
C ALA A 173 2.05 -16.37 -11.89
N ALA A 174 0.96 -15.70 -12.29
CA ALA A 174 0.22 -16.04 -13.50
C ALA A 174 0.88 -15.53 -14.80
N LEU A 175 1.87 -14.63 -14.74
CA LEU A 175 2.57 -14.14 -15.92
C LEU A 175 3.42 -15.22 -16.59
N GLU A 176 4.09 -16.07 -15.83
CA GLU A 176 5.02 -17.07 -16.35
C GLU A 176 4.34 -18.16 -17.19
N PRO A 177 3.21 -18.77 -16.78
CA PRO A 177 2.51 -19.75 -17.62
C PRO A 177 1.95 -19.20 -18.94
N ALA A 178 1.76 -17.86 -19.02
CA ALA A 178 1.23 -17.22 -20.20
C ALA A 178 2.26 -17.03 -21.33
N THR A 179 3.55 -17.24 -21.03
CA THR A 179 4.66 -17.05 -21.98
C THR A 179 5.62 -18.22 -21.91
N SER A 180 6.30 -18.55 -23.01
CA SER A 180 7.24 -19.65 -23.08
C SER A 180 8.50 -19.30 -23.89
N GLY A 181 9.57 -20.05 -23.67
CA GLY A 181 10.83 -19.89 -24.41
C GLY A 181 11.54 -18.56 -24.17
N ALA A 182 12.04 -17.93 -25.22
CA ALA A 182 12.80 -16.68 -25.16
C ALA A 182 11.97 -15.48 -24.71
N ASP A 183 10.65 -15.55 -24.85
CA ASP A 183 9.69 -14.50 -24.48
C ASP A 183 9.16 -14.68 -23.06
N SER A 184 9.54 -15.74 -22.33
CA SER A 184 9.13 -15.92 -20.96
C SER A 184 9.59 -14.76 -20.06
N PHE A 185 8.79 -14.37 -19.10
CA PHE A 185 9.16 -13.31 -18.15
C PHE A 185 10.42 -13.68 -17.37
N ARG A 186 10.59 -14.96 -17.00
CA ARG A 186 11.81 -15.46 -16.38
C ARG A 186 13.04 -15.16 -17.24
N THR A 187 12.98 -15.47 -18.55
CA THR A 187 14.10 -15.22 -19.49
C THR A 187 14.36 -13.72 -19.64
N ARG A 188 13.30 -12.93 -19.80
CA ARG A 188 13.41 -11.46 -19.94
C ARG A 188 13.95 -10.78 -18.69
N CYS A 189 13.64 -11.32 -17.51
CA CYS A 189 14.14 -10.81 -16.22
C CYS A 189 15.54 -11.33 -15.86
N SER A 190 16.09 -12.33 -16.59
CA SER A 190 17.43 -12.86 -16.34
C SER A 190 18.50 -12.32 -17.26
N ARG A 191 18.13 -11.48 -18.22
CA ARG A 191 19.04 -10.78 -19.16
C ARG A 191 19.37 -9.40 -18.63
#